data_d87f822fa4c510175cbe6df6b816cdc6
#
_entry.id   d87f822fa4c510175cbe6df6b816cdc6
#
_cell.length_a   1.000
_cell.length_b   1.000
_cell.length_c   1.000
_cell.angle_alpha   90.00
_cell.angle_beta   90.00
_cell.angle_gamma   90.00
#
_symmetry.space_group_name_H-M   'P 1'
#
loop_
_entity.id
_entity.type
_entity.pdbx_description
1 polymer ?
#
loop_
_entity_poly.entity_id
_entity_poly.type
_entity_poly.pdbx_seq_one_letter_code
_entity_poly.pdbx_strand_id
1 'polypeptide(L)'
;MASLRSLADPAAAPRGPRALWLGALLVPSIFATLAFACVAPFAAVAAWAALTLARRDALFAVAALWLGNQVAGFAFLGYSWSADALSWSAAMLIAAWLAMEAALWAIRRLGTAGVAVRAILGVGAAIAVNQLALWLATFALGSVEGSNLSAITDVVTIDIAWSLGLAAAFAALAATRREVRVAAR
;
A
#
# COMPACT_ATOMS: atom_id res chain seq x y z
N MET A 1 -12.50 -23.88 -14.41
CA MET A 1 -11.80 -23.22 -13.28
C MET A 1 -10.33 -23.00 -13.63
N ALA A 2 -10.06 -22.23 -14.70
CA ALA A 2 -8.71 -21.78 -15.04
C ALA A 2 -8.36 -20.68 -14.07
N SER A 3 -7.62 -21.03 -13.25
CA SER A 3 -6.97 -20.68 -12.04
C SER A 3 -6.63 -19.18 -11.93
N LEU A 4 -7.21 -18.52 -10.94
CA LEU A 4 -6.66 -17.32 -10.30
C LEU A 4 -5.17 -17.53 -9.89
N ARG A 5 -4.68 -18.77 -9.86
CA ARG A 5 -3.27 -19.12 -9.71
C ARG A 5 -2.38 -18.55 -10.82
N SER A 6 -2.88 -18.38 -12.06
CA SER A 6 -2.10 -17.78 -13.15
C SER A 6 -1.97 -16.25 -13.01
N LEU A 7 -2.81 -15.60 -12.21
CA LEU A 7 -2.64 -14.21 -11.81
C LEU A 7 -1.68 -14.06 -10.61
N ALA A 8 -1.47 -15.15 -9.89
CA ALA A 8 -0.63 -15.21 -8.70
C ALA A 8 0.79 -15.73 -8.97
N ASP A 9 1.12 -16.06 -10.24
CA ASP A 9 2.51 -16.30 -10.62
C ASP A 9 3.13 -14.99 -11.16
N PRO A 10 3.84 -14.27 -10.31
CA PRO A 10 4.40 -12.95 -10.68
C PRO A 10 5.54 -13.07 -11.69
N ALA A 11 6.10 -14.26 -11.88
CA ALA A 11 7.19 -14.48 -12.84
C ALA A 11 6.68 -14.66 -14.28
N ALA A 12 5.40 -15.05 -14.47
CA ALA A 12 4.83 -15.35 -15.78
C ALA A 12 3.96 -14.22 -16.36
N ALA A 13 3.72 -13.13 -15.62
CA ALA A 13 2.89 -12.03 -16.11
C ALA A 13 3.63 -11.21 -17.19
N PRO A 14 3.01 -10.92 -18.36
CA PRO A 14 3.57 -10.00 -19.35
C PRO A 14 3.90 -8.65 -18.68
N ARG A 15 5.02 -8.01 -19.07
CA ARG A 15 5.50 -6.75 -18.45
C ARG A 15 4.48 -5.61 -18.47
N GLY A 16 3.66 -5.51 -19.53
CA GLY A 16 2.66 -4.46 -19.68
C GLY A 16 1.59 -4.42 -18.59
N PRO A 17 0.89 -5.53 -18.30
CA PRO A 17 -0.12 -5.55 -17.23
C PRO A 17 0.41 -5.28 -15.82
N ARG A 18 1.68 -5.63 -15.57
CA ARG A 18 2.34 -5.35 -14.31
C ARG A 18 2.66 -3.86 -14.14
N ALA A 19 3.16 -3.22 -15.19
CA ALA A 19 3.44 -1.78 -15.17
C ALA A 19 2.15 -0.96 -15.00
N LEU A 20 1.06 -1.35 -15.67
CA LEU A 20 -0.25 -0.72 -15.50
C LEU A 20 -0.76 -0.85 -14.05
N TRP A 21 -0.58 -2.01 -13.42
CA TRP A 21 -1.00 -2.22 -12.04
C TRP A 21 -0.14 -1.43 -11.06
N LEU A 22 1.18 -1.39 -11.25
CA LEU A 22 2.06 -0.51 -10.48
C LEU A 22 1.67 0.96 -10.63
N GLY A 23 1.38 1.41 -11.85
CA GLY A 23 0.86 2.75 -12.10
C GLY A 23 -0.44 3.02 -11.37
N ALA A 24 -1.38 2.08 -11.39
CA ALA A 24 -2.66 2.19 -10.68
C ALA A 24 -2.52 2.21 -9.15
N LEU A 25 -1.49 1.56 -8.61
CA LEU A 25 -1.16 1.62 -7.19
C LEU A 25 -0.50 2.95 -6.80
N LEU A 26 0.45 3.43 -7.60
CA LEU A 26 1.35 4.52 -7.23
C LEU A 26 0.80 5.89 -7.59
N VAL A 27 0.32 6.08 -8.84
CA VAL A 27 -0.05 7.39 -9.34
C VAL A 27 -1.17 8.04 -8.52
N PRO A 28 -2.34 7.39 -8.30
CA PRO A 28 -3.38 7.99 -7.48
C PRO A 28 -2.94 8.19 -6.03
N SER A 29 -2.11 7.27 -5.49
CA SER A 29 -1.64 7.35 -4.10
C SER A 29 -0.68 8.51 -3.87
N ILE A 30 0.19 8.83 -4.84
CA ILE A 30 1.05 10.02 -4.79
C ILE A 30 0.23 11.30 -4.93
N PHE A 31 -0.77 11.32 -5.83
CA PHE A 31 -1.69 12.46 -5.92
C PHE A 31 -2.52 12.67 -4.66
N ALA A 32 -2.92 11.59 -3.98
CA ALA A 32 -3.61 11.67 -2.69
C ALA A 32 -2.76 12.39 -1.64
N THR A 33 -1.44 12.19 -1.63
CA THR A 33 -0.52 12.91 -0.74
C THR A 33 -0.64 14.43 -0.89
N LEU A 34 -0.74 14.93 -2.11
CA LEU A 34 -0.91 16.36 -2.39
C LEU A 34 -2.30 16.86 -1.98
N ALA A 35 -3.34 16.05 -2.20
CA ALA A 35 -4.73 16.42 -1.91
C ALA A 35 -5.05 16.42 -0.39
N PHE A 36 -4.46 15.51 0.37
CA PHE A 36 -4.73 15.29 1.80
C PHE A 36 -3.58 15.73 2.71
N ALA A 37 -2.72 16.63 2.25
CA ALA A 37 -1.63 17.22 3.03
C ALA A 37 -0.79 16.18 3.79
N CYS A 38 -0.25 15.20 3.04
CA CYS A 38 0.67 14.15 3.53
C CYS A 38 0.05 12.90 4.15
N VAL A 39 -1.22 12.70 4.10
CA VAL A 39 -1.79 11.41 4.47
C VAL A 39 -1.74 10.48 3.25
N ALA A 40 -0.60 9.83 3.04
CA ALA A 40 -0.46 8.80 2.01
C ALA A 40 -1.02 7.46 2.52
N PRO A 41 -1.76 6.70 1.70
CA PRO A 41 -2.36 5.42 2.08
C PRO A 41 -1.32 4.28 2.08
N PHE A 42 -0.31 4.39 2.95
CA PHE A 42 0.82 3.46 2.98
C PHE A 42 0.42 2.03 3.26
N ALA A 43 -0.45 1.81 4.27
CA ALA A 43 -0.85 0.46 4.65
C ALA A 43 -1.73 -0.19 3.56
N ALA A 44 -2.61 0.57 2.91
CA ALA A 44 -3.41 0.08 1.80
C ALA A 44 -2.52 -0.37 0.62
N VAL A 45 -1.60 0.49 0.17
CA VAL A 45 -0.69 0.17 -0.94
C VAL A 45 0.22 -1.00 -0.58
N ALA A 46 0.75 -1.04 0.64
CA ALA A 46 1.58 -2.13 1.13
C ALA A 46 0.84 -3.48 1.09
N ALA A 47 -0.41 -3.53 1.56
CA ALA A 47 -1.24 -4.73 1.55
C ALA A 47 -1.59 -5.20 0.14
N TRP A 48 -2.01 -4.28 -0.75
CA TRP A 48 -2.36 -4.61 -2.12
C TRP A 48 -1.15 -5.00 -2.95
N ALA A 49 0.00 -4.36 -2.73
CA ALA A 49 1.26 -4.77 -3.32
C ALA A 49 1.65 -6.19 -2.87
N ALA A 50 1.54 -6.47 -1.56
CA ALA A 50 1.82 -7.79 -1.00
C ALA A 50 0.88 -8.88 -1.55
N LEU A 51 -0.40 -8.56 -1.79
CA LEU A 51 -1.40 -9.49 -2.32
C LEU A 51 -1.19 -9.83 -3.79
N THR A 52 -0.70 -8.87 -4.59
CA THR A 52 -0.77 -8.91 -6.05
C THR A 52 0.58 -8.95 -6.77
N LEU A 53 1.65 -8.59 -6.09
CA LEU A 53 2.99 -8.48 -6.65
C LEU A 53 3.97 -9.48 -6.01
N ALA A 54 5.09 -9.74 -6.70
CA ALA A 54 6.22 -10.42 -6.07
C ALA A 54 6.81 -9.53 -4.96
N ARG A 55 7.40 -10.14 -3.93
CA ARG A 55 7.94 -9.40 -2.78
C ARG A 55 8.89 -8.25 -3.19
N ARG A 56 9.74 -8.49 -4.20
CA ARG A 56 10.65 -7.46 -4.72
C ARG A 56 9.90 -6.25 -5.29
N ASP A 57 8.82 -6.49 -6.02
CA ASP A 57 8.02 -5.42 -6.63
C ASP A 57 7.14 -4.72 -5.62
N ALA A 58 6.66 -5.45 -4.61
CA ALA A 58 5.95 -4.86 -3.48
C ALA A 58 6.87 -3.91 -2.69
N LEU A 59 8.12 -4.32 -2.43
CA LEU A 59 9.14 -3.45 -1.83
C LEU A 59 9.38 -2.19 -2.66
N PHE A 60 9.52 -2.36 -3.98
CA PHE A 60 9.68 -1.23 -4.89
C PHE A 60 8.47 -0.28 -4.85
N ALA A 61 7.25 -0.83 -4.85
CA ALA A 61 6.02 -0.03 -4.80
C ALA A 61 5.94 0.79 -3.50
N VAL A 62 6.25 0.18 -2.36
CA VAL A 62 6.26 0.87 -1.05
C VAL A 62 7.33 1.96 -1.02
N ALA A 63 8.55 1.66 -1.48
CA ALA A 63 9.63 2.64 -1.53
C ALA A 63 9.34 3.79 -2.50
N ALA A 64 8.74 3.51 -3.66
CA ALA A 64 8.35 4.51 -4.64
C ALA A 64 7.22 5.43 -4.13
N LEU A 65 6.22 4.86 -3.44
CA LEU A 65 5.19 5.67 -2.79
C LEU A 65 5.79 6.58 -1.71
N TRP A 66 6.64 6.02 -0.85
CA TRP A 66 7.33 6.80 0.17
C TRP A 66 8.15 7.93 -0.45
N LEU A 67 8.96 7.65 -1.47
CA LEU A 67 9.75 8.67 -2.14
C LEU A 67 8.86 9.76 -2.76
N GLY A 68 7.77 9.37 -3.44
CA GLY A 68 6.79 10.31 -3.97
C GLY A 68 6.16 11.19 -2.89
N ASN A 69 5.85 10.60 -1.73
CA ASN A 69 5.36 11.35 -0.57
C ASN A 69 6.40 12.33 -0.04
N GLN A 70 7.70 11.95 0.04
CA GLN A 70 8.75 12.87 0.46
C GLN A 70 8.95 14.02 -0.54
N VAL A 71 8.96 13.71 -1.83
CA VAL A 71 9.04 14.75 -2.88
C VAL A 71 7.84 15.71 -2.77
N ALA A 72 6.63 15.18 -2.60
CA ALA A 72 5.45 16.00 -2.39
C ALA A 72 5.59 16.91 -1.15
N GLY A 73 6.03 16.37 -0.02
CA GLY A 73 6.22 17.11 1.22
C GLY A 73 7.26 18.20 1.11
N PHE A 74 8.46 17.85 0.71
CA PHE A 74 9.61 18.79 0.71
C PHE A 74 9.59 19.77 -0.47
N ALA A 75 9.16 19.34 -1.67
CA ALA A 75 9.20 20.19 -2.86
C ALA A 75 7.93 21.03 -3.05
N PHE A 76 6.76 20.56 -2.63
CA PHE A 76 5.48 21.22 -2.93
C PHE A 76 4.73 21.71 -1.69
N LEU A 77 4.84 21.02 -0.55
CA LEU A 77 4.10 21.37 0.67
C LEU A 77 4.96 22.19 1.67
N GLY A 78 6.22 22.45 1.32
CA GLY A 78 7.09 23.35 2.08
C GLY A 78 7.60 22.78 3.40
N TYR A 79 7.76 21.49 3.53
CA TYR A 79 8.34 20.89 4.73
C TYR A 79 9.77 21.35 4.95
N SER A 80 10.08 21.65 6.21
CA SER A 80 11.43 22.06 6.59
C SER A 80 12.41 20.88 6.49
N TRP A 81 13.61 21.13 6.00
CA TRP A 81 14.72 20.19 6.00
C TRP A 81 15.35 20.10 7.39
N SER A 82 14.60 19.62 8.38
CA SER A 82 15.05 19.44 9.75
C SER A 82 15.39 18.00 10.06
N ALA A 83 16.20 17.77 11.09
CA ALA A 83 16.50 16.41 11.56
C ALA A 83 15.24 15.68 12.00
N ASP A 84 14.27 16.40 12.57
CA ASP A 84 12.98 15.86 12.98
C ASP A 84 12.17 15.36 11.77
N ALA A 85 12.00 16.20 10.73
CA ALA A 85 11.27 15.83 9.51
C ALA A 85 11.92 14.63 8.80
N LEU A 86 13.25 14.56 8.77
CA LEU A 86 13.97 13.42 8.20
C LEU A 86 13.80 12.16 9.04
N SER A 87 13.77 12.28 10.36
CA SER A 87 13.54 11.14 11.27
C SER A 87 12.13 10.58 11.12
N TRP A 88 11.11 11.45 11.01
CA TRP A 88 9.75 11.05 10.71
C TRP A 88 9.62 10.42 9.32
N SER A 89 10.30 10.97 8.33
CA SER A 89 10.36 10.38 6.98
C SER A 89 10.90 8.94 7.02
N ALA A 90 11.98 8.70 7.74
CA ALA A 90 12.55 7.36 7.92
C ALA A 90 11.58 6.42 8.68
N ALA A 91 10.94 6.91 9.74
CA ALA A 91 9.94 6.16 10.50
C ALA A 91 8.76 5.71 9.62
N MET A 92 8.26 6.58 8.74
CA MET A 92 7.19 6.26 7.77
C MET A 92 7.61 5.16 6.80
N LEU A 93 8.86 5.19 6.28
CA LEU A 93 9.36 4.12 5.41
C LEU A 93 9.42 2.78 6.14
N ILE A 94 9.95 2.79 7.36
CA ILE A 94 10.05 1.58 8.19
C ILE A 94 8.65 1.04 8.49
N ALA A 95 7.71 1.89 8.89
CA ALA A 95 6.33 1.51 9.18
C ALA A 95 5.63 0.89 7.95
N ALA A 96 5.77 1.51 6.78
CA ALA A 96 5.19 1.01 5.53
C ALA A 96 5.82 -0.33 5.10
N TRP A 97 7.12 -0.50 5.30
CA TRP A 97 7.80 -1.77 5.04
C TRP A 97 7.31 -2.87 5.99
N LEU A 98 7.25 -2.59 7.28
CA LEU A 98 6.73 -3.54 8.28
C LEU A 98 5.26 -3.91 7.99
N ALA A 99 4.44 -2.96 7.57
CA ALA A 99 3.07 -3.20 7.14
C ALA A 99 2.99 -4.18 5.95
N MET A 100 3.86 -4.01 4.97
CA MET A 100 3.95 -4.92 3.81
C MET A 100 4.35 -6.34 4.24
N GLU A 101 5.35 -6.49 5.09
CA GLU A 101 5.78 -7.81 5.58
C GLU A 101 4.69 -8.48 6.44
N ALA A 102 3.96 -7.71 7.25
CA ALA A 102 2.83 -8.21 8.02
C ALA A 102 1.70 -8.71 7.11
N ALA A 103 1.37 -7.96 6.05
CA ALA A 103 0.42 -8.40 5.04
C ALA A 103 0.87 -9.68 4.33
N LEU A 104 2.13 -9.74 3.89
CA LEU A 104 2.71 -10.95 3.28
C LEU A 104 2.64 -12.16 4.22
N TRP A 105 2.96 -11.97 5.48
CA TRP A 105 2.88 -13.02 6.48
C TRP A 105 1.45 -13.51 6.68
N ALA A 106 0.49 -12.60 6.87
CA ALA A 106 -0.92 -12.92 7.03
C ALA A 106 -1.47 -13.68 5.80
N ILE A 107 -1.19 -13.19 4.59
CA ILE A 107 -1.62 -13.80 3.34
C ILE A 107 -1.05 -15.24 3.16
N ARG A 108 0.21 -15.45 3.53
CA ARG A 108 0.85 -16.77 3.45
C ARG A 108 0.25 -17.76 4.44
N ARG A 109 -0.09 -17.31 5.67
CA ARG A 109 -0.72 -18.16 6.70
C ARG A 109 -2.10 -18.64 6.29
N LEU A 110 -2.80 -17.90 5.47
CA LEU A 110 -4.16 -18.23 5.00
C LEU A 110 -4.19 -19.27 3.87
N GLY A 111 -3.05 -19.60 3.26
CA GLY A 111 -2.91 -20.69 2.28
C GLY A 111 -3.98 -20.66 1.17
N THR A 112 -4.95 -21.57 1.27
CA THR A 112 -6.01 -21.77 0.28
C THR A 112 -7.26 -20.91 0.46
N ALA A 113 -7.29 -20.01 1.44
CA ALA A 113 -8.42 -19.11 1.65
C ALA A 113 -8.73 -18.26 0.39
N GLY A 114 -9.99 -17.89 0.23
CA GLY A 114 -10.43 -17.05 -0.88
C GLY A 114 -9.72 -15.69 -0.93
N VAL A 115 -9.64 -15.10 -2.13
CA VAL A 115 -8.94 -13.82 -2.34
C VAL A 115 -9.49 -12.72 -1.43
N ALA A 116 -10.81 -12.68 -1.22
CA ALA A 116 -11.44 -11.68 -0.35
C ALA A 116 -10.95 -11.80 1.10
N VAL A 117 -10.89 -13.01 1.65
CA VAL A 117 -10.41 -13.24 3.03
C VAL A 117 -8.95 -12.84 3.16
N ARG A 118 -8.12 -13.20 2.19
CA ARG A 118 -6.71 -12.83 2.15
C ARG A 118 -6.51 -11.32 2.05
N ALA A 119 -7.35 -10.64 1.25
CA ALA A 119 -7.31 -9.19 1.14
C ALA A 119 -7.70 -8.50 2.46
N ILE A 120 -8.82 -8.90 3.07
CA ILE A 120 -9.31 -8.33 4.33
C ILE A 120 -8.26 -8.48 5.44
N LEU A 121 -7.75 -9.70 5.63
CA LEU A 121 -6.78 -9.96 6.69
C LEU A 121 -5.39 -9.38 6.38
N GLY A 122 -4.99 -9.34 5.11
CA GLY A 122 -3.76 -8.66 4.69
C GLY A 122 -3.82 -7.15 4.93
N VAL A 123 -4.93 -6.50 4.57
CA VAL A 123 -5.16 -5.07 4.82
C VAL A 123 -5.22 -4.79 6.32
N GLY A 124 -5.98 -5.60 7.08
CA GLY A 124 -6.06 -5.45 8.53
C GLY A 124 -4.70 -5.57 9.23
N ALA A 125 -3.88 -6.56 8.85
CA ALA A 125 -2.54 -6.73 9.37
C ALA A 125 -1.62 -5.55 9.00
N ALA A 126 -1.70 -5.06 7.76
CA ALA A 126 -0.92 -3.92 7.32
C ALA A 126 -1.26 -2.65 8.11
N ILE A 127 -2.56 -2.34 8.25
CA ILE A 127 -3.02 -1.17 9.01
C ILE A 127 -2.58 -1.28 10.46
N ALA A 128 -2.80 -2.42 11.11
CA ALA A 128 -2.45 -2.61 12.52
C ALA A 128 -0.95 -2.41 12.77
N VAL A 129 -0.09 -3.01 11.93
CA VAL A 129 1.36 -2.91 12.09
C VAL A 129 1.87 -1.51 11.71
N ASN A 130 1.32 -0.89 10.66
CA ASN A 130 1.68 0.47 10.30
C ASN A 130 1.39 1.46 11.43
N GLN A 131 0.18 1.40 12.00
CA GLN A 131 -0.22 2.28 13.10
C GLN A 131 0.60 2.02 14.37
N LEU A 132 0.84 0.75 14.71
CA LEU A 132 1.70 0.41 15.85
C LEU A 132 3.12 0.95 15.67
N ALA A 133 3.71 0.80 14.49
CA ALA A 133 5.06 1.28 14.19
C ALA A 133 5.15 2.82 14.28
N LEU A 134 4.17 3.54 13.72
CA LEU A 134 4.11 4.99 13.81
C LEU A 134 3.86 5.46 15.25
N TRP A 135 2.99 4.78 15.98
CA TRP A 135 2.74 5.07 17.40
C TRP A 135 4.01 4.88 18.25
N LEU A 136 4.76 3.80 18.04
CA LEU A 136 6.06 3.60 18.71
C LEU A 136 7.08 4.67 18.31
N ALA A 137 7.06 5.13 17.05
CA ALA A 137 7.93 6.22 16.60
C ALA A 137 7.65 7.53 17.35
N THR A 138 6.40 7.82 17.76
CA THR A 138 6.09 9.02 18.54
C THR A 138 6.86 9.07 19.86
N PHE A 139 7.02 7.93 20.54
CA PHE A 139 7.80 7.84 21.77
C PHE A 139 9.30 7.97 21.50
N ALA A 140 9.78 7.35 20.44
CA ALA A 140 11.20 7.40 20.09
C ALA A 140 11.67 8.78 19.64
N LEU A 141 10.81 9.53 18.96
CA LEU A 141 11.10 10.86 18.42
C LEU A 141 10.62 12.01 19.32
N GLY A 142 9.96 11.70 20.46
CA GLY A 142 9.51 12.71 21.43
C GLY A 142 8.34 13.57 20.93
N SER A 143 7.58 13.14 19.93
CA SER A 143 6.45 13.88 19.38
C SER A 143 5.14 13.46 20.06
N VAL A 144 4.39 14.44 20.57
CA VAL A 144 3.09 14.18 21.21
C VAL A 144 1.94 14.17 20.20
N GLU A 145 2.12 14.79 19.04
CA GLU A 145 1.05 14.98 18.05
C GLU A 145 0.62 13.67 17.38
N GLY A 146 1.53 12.73 17.15
CA GLY A 146 1.24 11.45 16.51
C GLY A 146 0.49 10.44 17.40
N SER A 147 0.31 10.73 18.70
CA SER A 147 -0.48 9.89 19.62
C SER A 147 -1.96 10.28 19.72
N ASN A 148 -2.39 11.29 18.96
CA ASN A 148 -3.77 11.76 18.97
C ASN A 148 -4.69 10.74 18.26
N LEU A 149 -5.74 10.32 18.98
CA LEU A 149 -6.72 9.33 18.48
C LEU A 149 -7.39 9.78 17.17
N SER A 150 -7.62 11.10 16.99
CA SER A 150 -8.19 11.61 15.74
C SER A 150 -7.25 11.38 14.55
N ALA A 151 -5.95 11.64 14.69
CA ALA A 151 -4.98 11.41 13.63
C ALA A 151 -4.89 9.94 13.24
N ILE A 152 -4.92 9.03 14.22
CA ILE A 152 -4.97 7.57 13.96
C ILE A 152 -6.23 7.21 13.20
N THR A 153 -7.39 7.74 13.61
CA THR A 153 -8.68 7.46 12.96
C THR A 153 -8.70 7.95 11.51
N ASP A 154 -8.16 9.12 11.24
CA ASP A 154 -8.09 9.70 9.89
C ASP A 154 -7.23 8.84 8.97
N VAL A 155 -6.04 8.44 9.41
CA VAL A 155 -5.15 7.57 8.63
C VAL A 155 -5.79 6.21 8.36
N VAL A 156 -6.38 5.57 9.37
CA VAL A 156 -7.07 4.28 9.23
C VAL A 156 -8.24 4.39 8.25
N THR A 157 -9.03 5.45 8.34
CA THR A 157 -10.17 5.69 7.44
C THR A 157 -9.71 5.84 6.00
N ILE A 158 -8.64 6.60 5.76
CA ILE A 158 -8.06 6.77 4.43
C ILE A 158 -7.52 5.44 3.89
N ASP A 159 -6.80 4.67 4.70
CA ASP A 159 -6.29 3.35 4.29
C ASP A 159 -7.42 2.38 3.93
N ILE A 160 -8.52 2.37 4.69
CA ILE A 160 -9.70 1.54 4.39
C ILE A 160 -10.35 2.00 3.08
N ALA A 161 -10.63 3.30 2.94
CA ALA A 161 -11.26 3.85 1.74
C ALA A 161 -10.40 3.58 0.49
N TRP A 162 -9.09 3.77 0.60
CA TRP A 162 -8.14 3.48 -0.46
C TRP A 162 -8.11 2.00 -0.83
N SER A 163 -8.12 1.12 0.18
CA SER A 163 -8.18 -0.33 -0.04
C SER A 163 -9.44 -0.75 -0.81
N LEU A 164 -10.58 -0.13 -0.55
CA LEU A 164 -11.81 -0.38 -1.31
C LEU A 164 -11.69 0.09 -2.75
N GLY A 165 -11.10 1.26 -2.99
CA GLY A 165 -10.80 1.76 -4.33
C GLY A 165 -9.86 0.84 -5.12
N LEU A 166 -8.80 0.36 -4.48
CA LEU A 166 -7.86 -0.60 -5.07
C LEU A 166 -8.52 -1.96 -5.35
N ALA A 167 -9.43 -2.42 -4.48
CA ALA A 167 -10.22 -3.62 -4.72
C ALA A 167 -11.10 -3.49 -5.97
N ALA A 168 -11.77 -2.36 -6.14
CA ALA A 168 -12.58 -2.07 -7.31
C ALA A 168 -11.73 -1.99 -8.60
N ALA A 169 -10.60 -1.30 -8.56
CA ALA A 169 -9.65 -1.23 -9.67
C ALA A 169 -9.11 -2.61 -10.06
N PHE A 170 -8.75 -3.43 -9.08
CA PHE A 170 -8.28 -4.80 -9.30
C PHE A 170 -9.38 -5.67 -9.94
N ALA A 171 -10.62 -5.56 -9.46
CA ALA A 171 -11.76 -6.29 -10.01
C ALA A 171 -12.05 -5.87 -11.46
N ALA A 172 -12.02 -4.58 -11.76
CA ALA A 172 -12.22 -4.05 -13.12
C ALA A 172 -11.13 -4.56 -14.09
N LEU A 173 -9.86 -4.50 -13.69
CA LEU A 173 -8.75 -5.03 -14.49
C LEU A 173 -8.84 -6.56 -14.70
N ALA A 174 -9.36 -7.29 -13.72
CA ALA A 174 -9.58 -8.73 -13.85
C ALA A 174 -10.74 -9.07 -14.80
N ALA A 175 -11.79 -8.24 -14.84
CA ALA A 175 -12.94 -8.40 -15.74
C ALA A 175 -12.54 -8.15 -17.20
N THR A 176 -11.86 -7.05 -17.49
CA THR A 176 -11.40 -6.73 -18.86
C THR A 176 -10.49 -7.81 -19.44
N ARG A 177 -9.63 -8.43 -18.62
CA ARG A 177 -8.78 -9.55 -19.06
C ARG A 177 -9.58 -10.82 -19.41
N ARG A 178 -10.72 -11.06 -18.78
CA ARG A 178 -11.60 -12.19 -19.12
C ARG A 178 -12.27 -11.97 -20.45
N GLU A 179 -12.77 -10.78 -20.72
CA GLU A 179 -13.42 -10.43 -21.98
C GLU A 179 -12.46 -10.57 -23.20
N VAL A 180 -11.24 -10.02 -23.08
CA VAL A 180 -10.23 -10.14 -24.13
C VAL A 180 -9.87 -11.62 -24.43
N ARG A 181 -9.81 -12.46 -23.40
CA ARG A 181 -9.53 -13.91 -23.58
C ARG A 181 -10.71 -14.66 -24.23
N VAL A 182 -11.94 -14.23 -23.99
CA VAL A 182 -13.13 -14.84 -24.62
C VAL A 182 -13.23 -14.43 -26.07
N ALA A 183 -12.96 -13.17 -26.38
CA ALA A 183 -12.98 -12.64 -27.76
C ALA A 183 -11.85 -13.21 -28.66
N ALA A 184 -10.77 -13.71 -28.07
CA ALA A 184 -9.62 -14.28 -28.78
C ALA A 184 -9.74 -15.81 -29.03
N ARG A 185 -10.86 -16.44 -28.68
CA ARG A 185 -11.20 -17.86 -28.94
C ARG A 185 -12.23 -18.00 -30.03
#